data_b67eb6d0539d9f129bd9c5f252f02b14
#
_entry.id   b67eb6d0539d9f129bd9c5f252f02b14
#
_cell.length_a   1.000
_cell.length_b   1.000
_cell.length_c   1.000
_cell.angle_alpha   90.00
_cell.angle_beta   90.00
_cell.angle_gamma   90.00
#
_symmetry.space_group_name_H-M   'P 1'
#
loop_
_entity.id
_entity.type
_entity.pdbx_description
1 polymer ?
#
loop_
_entity_poly.entity_id
_entity_poly.type
_entity_poly.pdbx_seq_one_letter_code
_entity_poly.pdbx_strand_id
1 'polypeptide(L)'
;DLNDWVGFMDGHPQAKTPHMEALAKSGRNFTNAHCSVPVCTSSRASVMSGIGPMTHGSYEIGPKYEELPALAKAPTIQRYFKDHGYLTLSGGKVLHHNFGGRLTEDIDKSLGRARSPRPQKPMCRPSSWSGAWDWGAHPKTDPKMGDIKLAEATAKALKEKYDKPFFMSVGFFRPHVP
;
A
#
# COMPACT_ATOMS: atom_id res chain seq x y z
N ASP A 1 -0.77 6.79 7.47
CA ASP A 1 0.46 7.54 7.78
C ASP A 1 0.55 8.88 7.03
N LEU A 2 -0.17 9.04 5.91
CA LEU A 2 -0.11 10.29 5.12
C LEU A 2 -0.89 11.43 5.77
N ASN A 3 -1.97 11.12 6.47
CA ASN A 3 -2.84 12.11 7.11
C ASN A 3 -3.39 13.11 6.07
N ASP A 4 -3.64 14.35 6.48
CA ASP A 4 -4.08 15.49 5.66
C ASP A 4 -2.93 16.26 5.00
N TRP A 5 -1.71 15.73 5.04
CA TRP A 5 -0.50 16.36 4.49
C TRP A 5 -0.42 16.21 2.95
N VAL A 6 -1.46 16.67 2.31
CA VAL A 6 -1.62 16.73 0.86
C VAL A 6 -2.17 18.11 0.48
N GLY A 7 -1.77 18.64 -0.66
CA GLY A 7 -2.07 20.01 -1.03
C GLY A 7 -3.55 20.36 -1.11
N PHE A 8 -4.42 19.42 -1.49
CA PHE A 8 -5.87 19.65 -1.57
C PHE A 8 -6.61 19.54 -0.23
N MET A 9 -5.91 19.28 0.87
CA MET A 9 -6.46 19.25 2.24
C MET A 9 -5.85 20.30 3.16
N ASP A 10 -4.84 21.03 2.68
CA ASP A 10 -4.14 22.13 3.38
C ASP A 10 -3.54 21.76 4.76
N GLY A 11 -3.32 20.48 5.01
CA GLY A 11 -2.84 19.99 6.31
C GLY A 11 -1.38 20.33 6.61
N HIS A 12 -0.57 20.68 5.60
CA HIS A 12 0.82 21.06 5.79
C HIS A 12 1.32 22.02 4.70
N PRO A 13 1.89 23.20 5.05
CA PRO A 13 2.25 24.23 4.09
C PRO A 13 3.40 23.86 3.14
N GLN A 14 4.20 22.86 3.49
CA GLN A 14 5.31 22.37 2.65
C GLN A 14 4.92 21.14 1.80
N ALA A 15 3.70 20.61 1.94
CA ALA A 15 3.25 19.48 1.14
C ALA A 15 3.06 19.90 -0.33
N LYS A 16 3.72 19.18 -1.24
CA LYS A 16 3.63 19.39 -2.68
C LYS A 16 3.19 18.11 -3.35
N THR A 17 1.91 18.04 -3.70
CA THR A 17 1.26 16.85 -4.26
C THR A 17 0.50 17.17 -5.54
N PRO A 18 1.15 17.77 -6.58
CA PRO A 18 0.46 18.34 -7.75
C PRO A 18 -0.37 17.30 -8.53
N HIS A 19 0.08 16.06 -8.62
CA HIS A 19 -0.66 15.00 -9.31
C HIS A 19 -1.88 14.51 -8.53
N MET A 20 -1.79 14.44 -7.20
CA MET A 20 -2.95 14.13 -6.35
C MET A 20 -3.97 15.27 -6.38
N GLU A 21 -3.50 16.52 -6.38
CA GLU A 21 -4.35 17.72 -6.53
C GLU A 21 -5.07 17.74 -7.89
N ALA A 22 -4.39 17.38 -8.97
CA ALA A 22 -4.99 17.27 -10.29
C ALA A 22 -6.09 16.20 -10.31
N LEU A 23 -5.85 15.05 -9.68
CA LEU A 23 -6.85 14.00 -9.54
C LEU A 23 -8.06 14.45 -8.69
N ALA A 24 -7.81 15.10 -7.56
CA ALA A 24 -8.87 15.64 -6.70
C ALA A 24 -9.76 16.66 -7.42
N LYS A 25 -9.16 17.52 -8.26
CA LYS A 25 -9.90 18.49 -9.09
C LYS A 25 -10.74 17.83 -10.17
N SER A 26 -10.34 16.67 -10.68
CA SER A 26 -11.09 15.95 -11.73
C SER A 26 -12.20 15.06 -11.20
N GLY A 27 -12.25 14.85 -9.88
CA GLY A 27 -13.18 13.93 -9.22
C GLY A 27 -13.92 14.54 -8.05
N ARG A 28 -14.30 13.68 -7.11
CA ARG A 28 -14.92 14.06 -5.83
C ARG A 28 -13.93 13.83 -4.70
N ASN A 29 -13.59 14.88 -3.95
CA ASN A 29 -12.77 14.76 -2.75
C ASN A 29 -13.65 14.50 -1.51
N PHE A 30 -13.38 13.39 -0.80
CA PHE A 30 -14.05 13.02 0.44
C PHE A 30 -13.17 13.43 1.63
N THR A 31 -13.39 14.61 2.16
CA THR A 31 -12.57 15.21 3.22
C THR A 31 -12.74 14.58 4.60
N ASN A 32 -13.80 13.80 4.79
CA ASN A 32 -14.10 13.10 6.04
C ASN A 32 -14.17 11.59 5.85
N ALA A 33 -13.18 11.03 5.12
CA ALA A 33 -13.05 9.60 4.94
C ALA A 33 -12.28 8.96 6.10
N HIS A 34 -12.79 7.85 6.64
CA HIS A 34 -12.21 7.13 7.76
C HIS A 34 -11.83 5.72 7.36
N CYS A 35 -10.72 5.21 7.89
CA CYS A 35 -10.40 3.79 7.81
C CYS A 35 -11.16 3.02 8.90
N SER A 36 -11.41 1.74 8.65
CA SER A 36 -12.15 0.88 9.59
C SER A 36 -11.42 0.63 10.91
N VAL A 37 -10.08 0.54 10.86
CA VAL A 37 -9.16 0.47 12.01
C VAL A 37 -7.87 1.18 11.65
N PRO A 38 -7.33 2.08 12.48
CA PRO A 38 -6.10 2.82 12.18
C PRO A 38 -4.83 1.97 12.39
N VAL A 39 -4.85 0.73 11.94
CA VAL A 39 -3.74 -0.23 11.93
C VAL A 39 -3.62 -0.85 10.56
N CYS A 40 -2.42 -0.81 9.99
CA CYS A 40 -2.16 -1.19 8.61
C CYS A 40 -2.62 -2.60 8.24
N THR A 41 -2.43 -3.59 9.11
CA THR A 41 -2.87 -4.97 8.89
C THR A 41 -4.39 -5.05 8.76
N SER A 42 -5.10 -4.55 9.77
CA SER A 42 -6.56 -4.65 9.89
C SER A 42 -7.27 -3.80 8.83
N SER A 43 -6.81 -2.57 8.60
CA SER A 43 -7.37 -1.69 7.58
C SER A 43 -7.22 -2.28 6.18
N ARG A 44 -6.04 -2.82 5.84
CA ARG A 44 -5.80 -3.45 4.54
C ARG A 44 -6.59 -4.74 4.36
N ALA A 45 -6.74 -5.53 5.42
CA ALA A 45 -7.60 -6.70 5.40
C ALA A 45 -9.04 -6.35 5.06
N SER A 46 -9.58 -5.28 5.68
CA SER A 46 -10.91 -4.79 5.38
C SER A 46 -11.05 -4.28 3.94
N VAL A 47 -10.08 -3.49 3.45
CA VAL A 47 -10.10 -2.97 2.07
C VAL A 47 -10.05 -4.11 1.04
N MET A 48 -9.21 -5.12 1.30
CA MET A 48 -9.01 -6.21 0.34
C MET A 48 -10.16 -7.24 0.33
N SER A 49 -10.88 -7.38 1.43
CA SER A 49 -11.96 -8.37 1.57
C SER A 49 -13.37 -7.78 1.50
N GLY A 50 -13.52 -6.47 1.75
CA GLY A 50 -14.82 -5.86 2.01
C GLY A 50 -15.44 -6.25 3.36
N ILE A 51 -14.73 -6.99 4.21
CA ILE A 51 -15.20 -7.46 5.52
C ILE A 51 -14.66 -6.54 6.61
N GLY A 52 -15.54 -6.02 7.45
CA GLY A 52 -15.15 -5.13 8.54
C GLY A 52 -14.46 -5.84 9.71
N PRO A 53 -13.73 -5.09 10.55
CA PRO A 53 -12.94 -5.63 11.65
C PRO A 53 -13.78 -6.34 12.71
N MET A 54 -15.00 -5.94 12.92
CA MET A 54 -15.93 -6.63 13.84
C MET A 54 -16.22 -8.07 13.41
N THR A 55 -16.15 -8.35 12.12
CA THR A 55 -16.39 -9.70 11.56
C THR A 55 -15.11 -10.50 11.44
N HIS A 56 -14.01 -9.89 10.99
CA HIS A 56 -12.77 -10.64 10.80
C HIS A 56 -11.87 -10.68 12.06
N GLY A 57 -12.18 -9.89 13.10
CA GLY A 57 -11.52 -9.98 14.40
C GLY A 57 -10.11 -9.39 14.48
N SER A 58 -9.59 -8.77 13.42
CA SER A 58 -8.25 -8.17 13.43
C SER A 58 -8.30 -6.70 13.82
N TYR A 59 -7.61 -6.34 14.91
CA TYR A 59 -7.49 -4.97 15.42
C TYR A 59 -6.04 -4.53 15.65
N GLU A 60 -5.08 -5.42 15.40
CA GLU A 60 -3.65 -5.20 15.69
C GLU A 60 -2.74 -5.71 14.57
N ILE A 61 -1.44 -5.45 14.68
CA ILE A 61 -0.42 -6.05 13.84
C ILE A 61 -0.17 -7.47 14.36
N GLY A 62 -0.86 -8.43 13.80
CA GLY A 62 -0.79 -9.81 14.28
C GLY A 62 -1.01 -10.82 13.17
N PRO A 63 -2.16 -11.49 13.14
CA PRO A 63 -2.39 -12.61 12.25
C PRO A 63 -2.28 -12.18 10.78
N LYS A 64 -1.81 -13.08 9.95
CA LYS A 64 -1.88 -12.94 8.50
C LYS A 64 -3.32 -13.02 8.03
N TYR A 65 -3.56 -12.52 6.83
CA TYR A 65 -4.90 -12.53 6.23
C TYR A 65 -5.53 -13.93 6.23
N GLU A 66 -4.79 -14.92 5.80
CA GLU A 66 -5.23 -16.32 5.71
C GLU A 66 -5.41 -17.03 7.06
N GLU A 67 -4.86 -16.50 8.13
CA GLU A 67 -5.00 -17.05 9.49
C GLU A 67 -6.32 -16.66 10.17
N LEU A 68 -7.02 -15.68 9.61
CA LEU A 68 -8.32 -15.22 10.11
C LEU A 68 -9.45 -16.02 9.43
N PRO A 69 -10.26 -16.79 10.18
CA PRO A 69 -11.25 -17.70 9.57
C PRO A 69 -12.25 -17.03 8.61
N ALA A 70 -12.66 -15.80 8.90
CA ALA A 70 -13.56 -15.05 8.02
C ALA A 70 -12.88 -14.63 6.72
N LEU A 71 -11.58 -14.29 6.77
CA LEU A 71 -10.81 -13.86 5.61
C LEU A 71 -10.26 -15.03 4.79
N ALA A 72 -9.92 -16.14 5.45
CA ALA A 72 -9.43 -17.34 4.78
C ALA A 72 -10.41 -17.87 3.72
N LYS A 73 -11.69 -17.67 3.92
CA LYS A 73 -12.78 -18.11 3.03
C LYS A 73 -13.24 -17.02 2.04
N ALA A 74 -12.95 -15.76 2.32
CA ALA A 74 -13.37 -14.65 1.49
C ALA A 74 -12.38 -14.42 0.33
N PRO A 75 -12.83 -14.19 -0.90
CA PRO A 75 -11.94 -13.76 -1.96
C PRO A 75 -11.40 -12.35 -1.65
N THR A 76 -10.17 -12.08 -2.02
CA THR A 76 -9.70 -10.71 -2.10
C THR A 76 -10.34 -10.00 -3.30
N ILE A 77 -10.38 -8.67 -3.29
CA ILE A 77 -10.85 -7.91 -4.45
C ILE A 77 -10.04 -8.26 -5.71
N GLN A 78 -8.75 -8.55 -5.58
CA GLN A 78 -7.91 -8.99 -6.69
C GLN A 78 -8.35 -10.35 -7.21
N ARG A 79 -8.60 -11.31 -6.32
CA ARG A 79 -9.12 -12.62 -6.69
C ARG A 79 -10.46 -12.49 -7.39
N TYR A 80 -11.34 -11.67 -6.88
CA TYR A 80 -12.64 -11.41 -7.50
C TYR A 80 -12.50 -10.94 -8.95
N PHE A 81 -11.65 -9.94 -9.20
CA PHE A 81 -11.42 -9.46 -10.57
C PHE A 81 -10.76 -10.54 -11.45
N LYS A 82 -9.80 -11.30 -10.92
CA LYS A 82 -9.17 -12.40 -11.64
C LYS A 82 -10.17 -13.45 -12.09
N ASP A 83 -11.04 -13.87 -11.19
CA ASP A 83 -12.09 -14.88 -11.48
C ASP A 83 -13.14 -14.36 -12.50
N HIS A 84 -13.23 -13.04 -12.66
CA HIS A 84 -14.09 -12.39 -13.68
C HIS A 84 -13.34 -11.98 -14.95
N GLY A 85 -12.21 -12.59 -15.24
CA GLY A 85 -11.49 -12.44 -16.49
C GLY A 85 -10.58 -11.23 -16.61
N TYR A 86 -10.33 -10.51 -15.53
CA TYR A 86 -9.36 -9.41 -15.52
C TYR A 86 -7.94 -9.93 -15.36
N LEU A 87 -6.99 -9.26 -15.98
CA LEU A 87 -5.57 -9.39 -15.67
C LEU A 87 -5.30 -8.65 -14.35
N THR A 88 -4.74 -9.34 -13.37
CA THR A 88 -4.46 -8.74 -12.05
C THR A 88 -2.99 -8.40 -11.87
N LEU A 89 -2.72 -7.12 -11.57
CA LEU A 89 -1.38 -6.61 -11.31
C LEU A 89 -1.31 -6.07 -9.88
N SER A 90 -0.18 -6.31 -9.21
CA SER A 90 -0.01 -5.79 -7.86
C SER A 90 1.45 -5.47 -7.56
N GLY A 91 1.68 -4.42 -6.77
CA GLY A 91 3.01 -4.05 -6.32
C GLY A 91 3.02 -3.24 -5.03
N GLY A 92 4.15 -3.32 -4.33
CA GLY A 92 4.36 -2.59 -3.10
C GLY A 92 3.61 -3.13 -1.89
N LYS A 93 3.20 -2.24 -0.99
CA LYS A 93 2.52 -2.60 0.26
C LYS A 93 1.00 -2.60 0.08
N VAL A 94 0.44 -3.67 -0.47
CA VAL A 94 -1.01 -3.87 -0.64
C VAL A 94 -1.62 -4.57 0.57
N LEU A 95 -1.09 -5.71 1.01
CA LEU A 95 -1.32 -6.30 2.34
C LEU A 95 -0.10 -6.13 3.24
N HIS A 96 -0.24 -6.28 4.55
CA HIS A 96 0.87 -6.08 5.48
C HIS A 96 1.92 -7.20 5.39
N HIS A 97 1.50 -8.44 5.27
CA HIS A 97 2.35 -9.64 5.24
C HIS A 97 2.44 -10.28 3.84
N ASN A 98 2.60 -9.47 2.82
CA ASN A 98 2.38 -9.84 1.43
C ASN A 98 3.39 -10.69 0.74
N PHE A 99 4.38 -11.21 1.38
CA PHE A 99 5.50 -11.79 0.63
C PHE A 99 5.51 -13.31 0.77
N GLY A 100 4.57 -13.92 0.18
CA GLY A 100 4.20 -15.34 0.29
C GLY A 100 2.77 -15.43 0.81
N GLY A 101 2.03 -16.39 0.37
CA GLY A 101 0.65 -16.59 0.75
C GLY A 101 -0.34 -16.12 -0.33
N ARG A 102 -1.59 -15.98 0.06
CA ARG A 102 -2.75 -15.88 -0.82
C ARG A 102 -2.66 -14.81 -1.91
N LEU A 103 -2.06 -13.67 -1.62
CA LEU A 103 -1.92 -12.62 -2.64
C LEU A 103 -1.07 -13.01 -3.85
N THR A 104 -0.14 -13.95 -3.69
CA THR A 104 0.67 -14.44 -4.80
C THR A 104 -0.18 -15.20 -5.82
N GLU A 105 -1.19 -15.90 -5.35
CA GLU A 105 -2.12 -16.65 -6.20
C GLU A 105 -3.18 -15.76 -6.86
N ASP A 106 -3.50 -14.65 -6.21
CA ASP A 106 -4.53 -13.70 -6.65
C ASP A 106 -4.03 -12.71 -7.71
N ILE A 107 -2.72 -12.68 -7.99
CA ILE A 107 -2.11 -11.77 -8.97
C ILE A 107 -1.45 -12.53 -10.12
N ASP A 108 -1.58 -11.99 -11.33
CA ASP A 108 -0.94 -12.54 -12.52
C ASP A 108 0.44 -11.91 -12.77
N LYS A 109 0.61 -10.63 -12.43
CA LYS A 109 1.84 -9.89 -12.66
C LYS A 109 2.25 -9.06 -11.44
N SER A 110 3.45 -9.31 -10.93
CA SER A 110 4.03 -8.50 -9.86
C SER A 110 4.74 -7.26 -10.43
N LEU A 111 4.48 -6.10 -9.85
CA LEU A 111 5.15 -4.83 -10.16
C LEU A 111 6.35 -4.58 -9.23
N GLY A 112 6.64 -5.51 -8.31
CA GLY A 112 7.77 -5.41 -7.40
C GLY A 112 7.41 -4.86 -6.01
N ARG A 113 8.45 -4.61 -5.22
CA ARG A 113 8.35 -4.18 -3.83
C ARG A 113 8.69 -2.71 -3.68
N ALA A 114 8.02 -2.02 -2.76
CA ALA A 114 8.28 -0.61 -2.44
C ALA A 114 9.31 -0.39 -1.31
N ARG A 115 10.02 -1.43 -0.88
CA ARG A 115 11.01 -1.29 0.20
C ARG A 115 12.25 -0.54 -0.26
N SER A 116 12.57 0.52 0.45
CA SER A 116 13.81 1.29 0.30
C SER A 116 14.98 0.63 1.05
N PRO A 117 16.22 0.86 0.63
CA PRO A 117 17.39 0.45 1.41
C PRO A 117 17.34 1.07 2.81
N ARG A 118 17.84 0.34 3.78
CA ARG A 118 18.02 0.86 5.14
C ARG A 118 19.43 1.40 5.34
N PRO A 119 19.63 2.44 6.15
CA PRO A 119 20.96 2.88 6.53
C PRO A 119 21.65 1.79 7.36
N GLN A 120 22.97 1.69 7.24
CA GLN A 120 23.76 0.72 8.02
C GLN A 120 23.74 1.00 9.52
N LYS A 121 23.62 2.27 9.89
CA LYS A 121 23.54 2.73 11.28
C LYS A 121 22.24 3.50 11.48
N PRO A 122 21.65 3.46 12.68
CA PRO A 122 20.52 4.32 13.02
C PRO A 122 20.81 5.79 12.74
N MET A 123 19.82 6.51 12.23
CA MET A 123 19.92 7.94 11.90
C MET A 123 19.44 8.83 13.05
N CYS A 124 18.27 8.55 13.60
CA CYS A 124 17.64 9.39 14.62
C CYS A 124 17.25 8.61 15.88
N ARG A 125 17.12 7.29 15.82
CA ARG A 125 16.74 6.49 16.98
C ARG A 125 17.94 6.10 17.84
N PRO A 126 17.80 5.92 19.16
CA PRO A 126 18.78 5.24 19.98
C PRO A 126 19.07 3.82 19.48
N SER A 127 20.29 3.34 19.63
CA SER A 127 20.69 1.99 19.20
C SER A 127 19.90 0.87 19.88
N SER A 128 19.37 1.14 21.07
CA SER A 128 18.53 0.22 21.84
C SER A 128 17.10 0.07 21.30
N TRP A 129 16.66 0.93 20.40
CA TRP A 129 15.32 0.86 19.83
C TRP A 129 15.26 -0.16 18.69
N SER A 130 14.07 -0.73 18.48
CA SER A 130 13.82 -1.64 17.38
C SER A 130 14.06 -0.94 16.03
N GLY A 131 14.54 -1.69 15.04
CA GLY A 131 14.77 -1.19 13.68
C GLY A 131 13.54 -0.66 12.95
N ALA A 132 12.35 -0.78 13.55
CA ALA A 132 11.10 -0.28 13.00
C ALA A 132 10.87 1.22 13.23
N TRP A 133 11.64 1.84 14.13
CA TRP A 133 11.45 3.23 14.55
C TRP A 133 12.69 4.06 14.27
N ASP A 134 12.88 4.43 13.02
CA ASP A 134 13.97 5.30 12.58
C ASP A 134 13.47 6.20 11.45
N TRP A 135 14.06 7.36 11.30
CA TRP A 135 13.71 8.31 10.24
C TRP A 135 14.91 9.17 9.86
N GLY A 136 14.87 9.73 8.66
CA GLY A 136 15.93 10.59 8.14
C GLY A 136 15.99 10.56 6.62
N ALA A 137 16.85 11.40 6.05
CA ALA A 137 17.05 11.49 4.62
C ALA A 137 17.89 10.31 4.09
N HIS A 138 17.22 9.21 3.78
CA HIS A 138 17.84 8.01 3.24
C HIS A 138 16.90 7.29 2.28
N PRO A 139 17.38 6.72 1.17
CA PRO A 139 18.73 6.87 0.60
C PRO A 139 19.03 8.31 0.15
N LYS A 140 20.27 8.62 -0.12
CA LYS A 140 20.69 9.99 -0.50
C LYS A 140 20.14 10.45 -1.84
N THR A 141 19.65 9.55 -2.68
CA THR A 141 19.14 9.84 -4.03
C THR A 141 17.85 9.13 -4.29
N ASP A 142 16.89 9.80 -4.89
CA ASP A 142 15.54 9.31 -5.16
C ASP A 142 15.49 8.00 -5.97
N PRO A 143 16.30 7.78 -7.04
CA PRO A 143 16.27 6.53 -7.80
C PRO A 143 16.54 5.26 -6.99
N LYS A 144 17.10 5.39 -5.79
CA LYS A 144 17.30 4.26 -4.87
C LYS A 144 16.08 3.97 -3.98
N MET A 145 15.10 4.86 -3.96
CA MET A 145 13.86 4.66 -3.23
C MET A 145 13.03 3.52 -3.83
N GLY A 146 12.53 2.66 -2.98
CA GLY A 146 11.67 1.55 -3.41
C GLY A 146 10.36 2.03 -4.03
N ASP A 147 9.79 3.11 -3.51
CA ASP A 147 8.56 3.71 -4.03
C ASP A 147 8.76 4.33 -5.41
N ILE A 148 9.93 4.92 -5.71
CA ILE A 148 10.26 5.42 -7.06
C ILE A 148 10.32 4.26 -8.05
N LYS A 149 11.02 3.18 -7.72
CA LYS A 149 11.09 1.98 -8.56
C LYS A 149 9.71 1.37 -8.82
N LEU A 150 8.87 1.35 -7.80
CA LEU A 150 7.48 0.89 -7.93
C LEU A 150 6.67 1.82 -8.84
N ALA A 151 6.82 3.13 -8.69
CA ALA A 151 6.15 4.11 -9.54
C ALA A 151 6.55 3.96 -11.02
N GLU A 152 7.85 3.79 -11.30
CA GLU A 152 8.38 3.55 -12.65
C GLU A 152 7.82 2.24 -13.25
N ALA A 153 7.83 1.15 -12.48
CA ALA A 153 7.26 -0.13 -12.90
C ALA A 153 5.76 -0.03 -13.17
N THR A 154 5.03 0.71 -12.33
CA THR A 154 3.60 0.97 -12.49
C THR A 154 3.32 1.80 -13.74
N ALA A 155 4.06 2.89 -13.93
CA ALA A 155 3.93 3.74 -15.11
C ALA A 155 4.25 3.00 -16.41
N LYS A 156 5.23 2.09 -16.38
CA LYS A 156 5.53 1.20 -17.50
C LYS A 156 4.36 0.26 -17.77
N ALA A 157 3.83 -0.40 -16.74
CA ALA A 157 2.70 -1.32 -16.88
C ALA A 157 1.43 -0.63 -17.42
N LEU A 158 1.16 0.62 -17.01
CA LEU A 158 0.03 1.40 -17.51
C LEU A 158 0.14 1.77 -19.01
N LYS A 159 1.34 1.73 -19.59
CA LYS A 159 1.58 1.96 -21.02
C LYS A 159 1.51 0.69 -21.86
N GLU A 160 1.52 -0.47 -21.23
CA GLU A 160 1.41 -1.75 -21.92
C GLU A 160 -0.01 -1.93 -22.48
N LYS A 161 -0.12 -2.59 -23.61
CA LYS A 161 -1.41 -3.05 -24.16
C LYS A 161 -1.71 -4.43 -23.61
N TYR A 162 -2.92 -4.62 -23.13
CA TYR A 162 -3.40 -5.89 -22.64
C TYR A 162 -4.61 -6.36 -23.45
N ASP A 163 -4.69 -7.65 -23.70
CA ASP A 163 -5.83 -8.26 -24.40
C ASP A 163 -7.08 -8.40 -23.51
N LYS A 164 -6.94 -8.14 -22.22
CA LYS A 164 -8.00 -8.20 -21.21
C LYS A 164 -8.07 -6.89 -20.45
N PRO A 165 -9.22 -6.54 -19.88
CA PRO A 165 -9.28 -5.49 -18.87
C PRO A 165 -8.37 -5.86 -17.69
N PHE A 166 -7.79 -4.89 -17.03
CA PHE A 166 -6.92 -5.15 -15.91
C PHE A 166 -7.41 -4.50 -14.60
N PHE A 167 -7.07 -5.14 -13.50
CA PHE A 167 -7.18 -4.59 -12.16
C PHE A 167 -5.78 -4.45 -11.57
N MET A 168 -5.42 -3.24 -11.16
CA MET A 168 -4.09 -2.94 -10.65
C MET A 168 -4.17 -2.35 -9.24
N SER A 169 -3.46 -2.96 -8.30
CA SER A 169 -3.31 -2.45 -6.94
C SER A 169 -1.86 -2.09 -6.64
N VAL A 170 -1.63 -0.86 -6.22
CA VAL A 170 -0.29 -0.32 -5.94
C VAL A 170 -0.27 0.32 -4.57
N GLY A 171 0.62 -0.14 -3.71
CA GLY A 171 0.78 0.37 -2.36
C GLY A 171 2.19 0.93 -2.14
N PHE A 172 2.32 2.26 -2.10
CA PHE A 172 3.56 2.90 -1.68
C PHE A 172 3.84 2.62 -0.20
N PHE A 173 5.12 2.62 0.16
CA PHE A 173 5.52 2.35 1.53
C PHE A 173 5.59 3.64 2.35
N ARG A 174 6.11 4.72 1.77
CA ARG A 174 6.22 6.01 2.45
C ARG A 174 4.85 6.73 2.53
N PRO A 175 4.64 7.50 3.62
CA PRO A 175 5.57 7.97 4.67
C PRO A 175 5.79 7.01 5.85
N HIS A 176 5.48 5.74 5.75
CA HIS A 176 5.71 4.75 6.81
C HIS A 176 7.21 4.59 7.15
N VAL A 177 7.54 4.54 8.44
CA VAL A 177 8.88 4.29 8.96
C VAL A 177 9.27 2.80 8.85
N PRO A 178 10.57 2.44 8.93
CA PRO A 178 11.77 3.23 8.68
C PRO A 178 11.99 3.55 7.23
#